data_295c602bdd3f52de4d9d02e6c58b2bd9
#
_entry.id   295c602bdd3f52de4d9d02e6c58b2bd9
#
_cell.length_a   1.000
_cell.length_b   1.000
_cell.length_c   1.000
_cell.angle_alpha   90.00
_cell.angle_beta   90.00
_cell.angle_gamma   90.00
#
_symmetry.space_group_name_H-M   'P 1'
#
loop_
_entity.id
_entity.type
_entity.pdbx_description
1 polymer ?
#
loop_
_entity_poly.entity_id
_entity_poly.type
_entity_poly.pdbx_seq_one_letter_code
_entity_poly.pdbx_strand_id
1 'polypeptide(L)'
;MRGMLYGVGVGPGDPELMTLKAVRMIREADVVAVPGEHAKDTVAYQIAVQAVPELETKELLAIYMPMTHDRAKMQENHQKGAKLLEKMLDAGKKVVFLTLGDPTIYSTFSYLQRIVEADGYETGCVSGIPSFCATAARINEPLVEFTFGEPAPIQKQS
;
A
#
# COMPACT_ATOMS: atom_id res chain seq x y z
N MET A 1 -8.52 -12.34 -20.32
CA MET A 1 -7.66 -12.68 -19.18
C MET A 1 -7.85 -11.65 -18.06
N ARG A 2 -7.98 -12.12 -16.85
CA ARG A 2 -8.09 -11.22 -15.69
C ARG A 2 -6.77 -10.53 -15.41
N GLY A 3 -6.83 -9.30 -14.90
CA GLY A 3 -5.66 -8.58 -14.45
C GLY A 3 -5.16 -9.07 -13.09
N MET A 4 -4.13 -8.40 -12.58
CA MET A 4 -3.58 -8.68 -11.25
C MET A 4 -3.63 -7.44 -10.37
N LEU A 5 -3.82 -7.67 -9.09
CA LEU A 5 -3.82 -6.62 -8.07
C LEU A 5 -2.55 -6.71 -7.23
N TYR A 6 -1.82 -5.61 -7.15
CA TYR A 6 -0.63 -5.51 -6.31
C TYR A 6 -0.79 -4.43 -5.26
N GLY A 7 -0.57 -4.76 -4.00
CA GLY A 7 -0.37 -3.76 -2.97
C GLY A 7 1.07 -3.28 -3.02
N VAL A 8 1.26 -1.98 -3.14
CA VAL A 8 2.60 -1.40 -3.29
C VAL A 8 2.86 -0.39 -2.18
N GLY A 9 3.86 -0.67 -1.35
CA GLY A 9 4.29 0.25 -0.31
C GLY A 9 5.03 1.44 -0.91
N VAL A 10 4.59 2.64 -0.55
CA VAL A 10 5.25 3.88 -1.02
C VAL A 10 6.21 4.46 0.02
N GLY A 11 6.44 3.73 1.10
CA GLY A 11 7.33 4.17 2.17
C GLY A 11 6.66 5.17 3.11
N PRO A 12 7.45 5.74 4.03
CA PRO A 12 6.91 6.50 5.16
C PRO A 12 6.65 7.98 4.90
N GLY A 13 7.05 8.50 3.75
CA GLY A 13 6.84 9.92 3.43
C GLY A 13 7.89 10.51 2.52
N ASP A 14 9.15 10.15 2.69
CA ASP A 14 10.24 10.59 1.83
C ASP A 14 10.18 9.81 0.51
N PRO A 15 9.97 10.47 -0.64
CA PRO A 15 9.91 9.77 -1.93
C PRO A 15 11.19 9.01 -2.28
N GLU A 16 12.34 9.41 -1.74
CA GLU A 16 13.60 8.67 -1.94
C GLU A 16 13.62 7.33 -1.21
N LEU A 17 12.71 7.11 -0.26
CA LEU A 17 12.57 5.83 0.44
C LEU A 17 11.60 4.87 -0.26
N MET A 18 11.14 5.20 -1.46
CA MET A 18 10.43 4.25 -2.31
C MET A 18 11.43 3.29 -2.95
N THR A 19 11.03 2.02 -3.02
CA THR A 19 11.89 1.02 -3.68
C THR A 19 11.86 1.18 -5.19
N LEU A 20 12.91 0.75 -5.86
CA LEU A 20 12.96 0.72 -7.32
C LEU A 20 11.82 -0.12 -7.89
N LYS A 21 11.48 -1.21 -7.22
CA LYS A 21 10.39 -2.08 -7.65
C LYS A 21 9.04 -1.37 -7.54
N ALA A 22 8.80 -0.62 -6.46
CA ALA A 22 7.58 0.16 -6.31
C ALA A 22 7.43 1.17 -7.45
N VAL A 23 8.51 1.90 -7.76
CA VAL A 23 8.52 2.86 -8.86
C VAL A 23 8.18 2.20 -10.19
N ARG A 24 8.81 1.07 -10.49
CA ARG A 24 8.57 0.31 -11.73
C ARG A 24 7.12 -0.18 -11.80
N MET A 25 6.62 -0.74 -10.72
CA MET A 25 5.25 -1.27 -10.68
C MET A 25 4.20 -0.19 -10.90
N ILE A 26 4.42 1.00 -10.34
CA ILE A 26 3.52 2.14 -10.57
C ILE A 26 3.56 2.58 -12.03
N ARG A 27 4.75 2.63 -12.64
CA ARG A 27 4.88 2.99 -14.06
C ARG A 27 4.19 1.99 -14.98
N GLU A 28 4.26 0.73 -14.66
CA GLU A 28 3.67 -0.34 -15.47
C GLU A 28 2.17 -0.54 -15.23
N ALA A 29 1.61 0.07 -14.20
CA ALA A 29 0.20 -0.10 -13.85
C ALA A 29 -0.71 0.55 -14.88
N ASP A 30 -1.85 -0.10 -15.15
CA ASP A 30 -2.92 0.49 -15.95
C ASP A 30 -3.80 1.40 -15.10
N VAL A 31 -4.03 1.01 -13.85
CA VAL A 31 -4.84 1.76 -12.89
C VAL A 31 -4.09 1.81 -11.57
N VAL A 32 -4.08 2.97 -10.94
CA VAL A 32 -3.52 3.14 -9.60
C VAL A 32 -4.66 3.48 -8.63
N ALA A 33 -4.87 2.58 -7.68
CA ALA A 33 -5.87 2.74 -6.63
C ALA A 33 -5.21 3.30 -5.37
N VAL A 34 -5.94 4.13 -4.66
CA VAL A 34 -5.47 4.74 -3.40
C VAL A 34 -6.58 4.74 -2.37
N PRO A 35 -6.25 4.61 -1.07
CA PRO A 35 -7.27 4.70 -0.02
C PRO A 35 -7.63 6.17 0.23
N GLY A 36 -8.88 6.52 0.03
CA GLY A 36 -9.35 7.88 0.25
C GLY A 36 -10.54 8.24 -0.60
N GLU A 37 -11.05 9.43 -0.41
CA GLU A 37 -12.20 9.95 -1.16
C GLU A 37 -11.80 10.60 -2.48
N HIS A 38 -10.71 11.36 -2.44
CA HIS A 38 -10.16 12.05 -3.61
C HIS A 38 -8.72 11.58 -3.83
N ALA A 39 -8.50 10.88 -4.93
CA ALA A 39 -7.24 10.18 -5.18
C ALA A 39 -6.02 11.09 -5.06
N LYS A 40 -6.05 12.27 -5.67
CA LYS A 40 -4.89 13.17 -5.68
C LYS A 40 -4.62 13.86 -4.34
N ASP A 41 -5.60 13.84 -3.43
CA ASP A 41 -5.43 14.42 -2.10
C ASP A 41 -4.90 13.42 -1.07
N THR A 42 -4.75 12.17 -1.44
CA THR A 42 -4.26 11.15 -0.52
C THR A 42 -2.76 11.28 -0.28
N VAL A 43 -2.33 10.94 0.93
CA VAL A 43 -0.90 10.99 1.28
C VAL A 43 -0.09 10.04 0.39
N ALA A 44 -0.61 8.84 0.15
CA ALA A 44 0.08 7.86 -0.68
C ALA A 44 0.31 8.38 -2.11
N TYR A 45 -0.68 9.02 -2.70
CA TYR A 45 -0.53 9.64 -4.01
C TYR A 45 0.51 10.75 -4.00
N GLN A 46 0.45 11.63 -2.98
CA GLN A 46 1.38 12.76 -2.88
C GLN A 46 2.84 12.30 -2.75
N ILE A 47 3.08 11.20 -2.07
CA ILE A 47 4.42 10.62 -1.99
C ILE A 47 4.83 10.04 -3.35
N ALA A 48 3.99 9.22 -3.92
CA ALA A 48 4.31 8.47 -5.14
C ALA A 48 4.51 9.37 -6.36
N VAL A 49 3.72 10.43 -6.50
CA VAL A 49 3.79 11.32 -7.66
C VAL A 49 5.13 12.07 -7.74
N GLN A 50 5.78 12.30 -6.61
CA GLN A 50 7.10 12.93 -6.58
C GLN A 50 8.18 12.01 -7.16
N ALA A 51 8.08 10.71 -6.96
CA ALA A 51 9.02 9.74 -7.51
C ALA A 51 8.63 9.28 -8.92
N VAL A 52 7.33 9.30 -9.22
CA VAL A 52 6.77 8.86 -10.51
C VAL A 52 5.83 9.95 -11.04
N PRO A 53 6.37 10.99 -11.68
CA PRO A 53 5.54 12.09 -12.20
C PRO A 53 4.49 11.64 -13.22
N GLU A 54 4.74 10.54 -13.94
CA GLU A 54 3.79 9.96 -14.89
C GLU A 54 2.47 9.57 -14.24
N LEU A 55 2.45 9.45 -12.91
CA LEU A 55 1.25 9.12 -12.16
C LEU A 55 0.14 10.15 -12.35
N GLU A 56 0.48 11.40 -12.67
CA GLU A 56 -0.50 12.45 -12.91
C GLU A 56 -1.44 12.14 -14.08
N THR A 57 -0.97 11.37 -15.05
CA THR A 57 -1.73 11.05 -16.26
C THR A 57 -2.35 9.65 -16.25
N LYS A 58 -2.11 8.87 -15.20
CA LYS A 58 -2.67 7.53 -15.10
C LYS A 58 -4.12 7.54 -14.63
N GLU A 59 -4.85 6.50 -14.97
CA GLU A 59 -6.19 6.27 -14.42
C GLU A 59 -6.08 6.02 -12.92
N LEU A 60 -6.80 6.80 -12.13
CA LEU A 60 -6.80 6.71 -10.67
C LEU A 60 -8.14 6.18 -10.17
N LEU A 61 -8.10 5.41 -9.11
CA LEU A 61 -9.29 4.86 -8.47
C LEU A 61 -9.22 5.12 -6.97
N ALA A 62 -10.09 5.97 -6.46
CA ALA A 62 -10.17 6.22 -5.02
C ALA A 62 -11.04 5.14 -4.38
N ILE A 63 -10.50 4.49 -3.37
CA ILE A 63 -11.23 3.48 -2.59
C ILE A 63 -11.56 4.09 -1.24
N TYR A 64 -12.85 4.36 -1.01
CA TYR A 64 -13.31 4.96 0.22
C TYR A 64 -13.27 3.94 1.35
N MET A 65 -12.42 4.17 2.31
CA MET A 65 -12.21 3.28 3.46
C MET A 65 -12.15 4.10 4.75
N PRO A 66 -13.27 4.71 5.16
CA PRO A 66 -13.26 5.55 6.36
C PRO A 66 -13.03 4.71 7.60
N MET A 67 -12.32 5.28 8.57
CA MET A 67 -12.16 4.66 9.87
C MET A 67 -13.50 4.73 10.62
N THR A 68 -14.03 3.57 10.97
CA THR A 68 -15.28 3.47 11.70
C THR A 68 -15.19 2.33 12.71
N HIS A 69 -15.88 2.48 13.86
CA HIS A 69 -16.00 1.44 14.85
C HIS A 69 -17.17 0.48 14.53
N ASP A 70 -17.99 0.82 13.56
CA ASP A 70 -19.09 -0.04 13.12
C ASP A 70 -18.57 -1.11 12.17
N ARG A 71 -18.49 -2.34 12.66
CA ARG A 71 -17.97 -3.48 11.89
C ARG A 71 -18.78 -3.75 10.62
N ALA A 72 -20.09 -3.58 10.70
CA ALA A 72 -20.96 -3.83 9.54
C ALA A 72 -20.66 -2.83 8.42
N LYS A 73 -20.52 -1.55 8.75
CA LYS A 73 -20.16 -0.51 7.79
C LYS A 73 -18.76 -0.73 7.23
N MET A 74 -17.82 -1.14 8.07
CA MET A 74 -16.46 -1.40 7.64
C MET A 74 -16.42 -2.54 6.64
N GLN A 75 -17.10 -3.65 6.92
CA GLN A 75 -17.21 -4.78 6.00
C GLN A 75 -17.88 -4.39 4.69
N GLU A 76 -18.95 -3.59 4.76
CA GLU A 76 -19.62 -3.09 3.57
C GLU A 76 -18.69 -2.26 2.69
N ASN A 77 -17.91 -1.37 3.31
CA ASN A 77 -16.95 -0.54 2.59
C ASN A 77 -15.83 -1.39 1.95
N HIS A 78 -15.35 -2.41 2.66
CA HIS A 78 -14.36 -3.33 2.11
C HIS A 78 -14.92 -4.09 0.90
N GLN A 79 -16.16 -4.56 0.99
CA GLN A 79 -16.81 -5.26 -0.12
C GLN A 79 -16.99 -4.34 -1.32
N LYS A 80 -17.43 -3.11 -1.11
CA LYS A 80 -17.57 -2.12 -2.18
C LYS A 80 -16.22 -1.81 -2.83
N GLY A 81 -15.18 -1.61 -2.01
CA GLY A 81 -13.84 -1.36 -2.52
C GLY A 81 -13.30 -2.51 -3.35
N ALA A 82 -13.48 -3.74 -2.85
CA ALA A 82 -13.08 -4.94 -3.58
C ALA A 82 -13.79 -5.05 -4.93
N LYS A 83 -15.08 -4.75 -4.99
CA LYS A 83 -15.84 -4.81 -6.25
C LYS A 83 -15.34 -3.78 -7.26
N LEU A 84 -14.97 -2.58 -6.82
CA LEU A 84 -14.38 -1.58 -7.70
C LEU A 84 -13.07 -2.07 -8.31
N LEU A 85 -12.22 -2.69 -7.48
CA LEU A 85 -10.97 -3.27 -7.94
C LEU A 85 -11.21 -4.43 -8.91
N GLU A 86 -12.14 -5.33 -8.57
CA GLU A 86 -12.46 -6.50 -9.40
C GLU A 86 -12.98 -6.10 -10.77
N LYS A 87 -13.74 -5.00 -10.85
CA LYS A 87 -14.21 -4.47 -12.12
C LYS A 87 -13.04 -4.14 -13.05
N MET A 88 -11.98 -3.54 -12.51
CA MET A 88 -10.78 -3.24 -13.27
C MET A 88 -10.03 -4.52 -13.66
N LEU A 89 -9.96 -5.48 -12.74
CA LEU A 89 -9.31 -6.77 -13.00
C LEU A 89 -10.05 -7.57 -14.05
N ASP A 90 -11.37 -7.53 -14.06
CA ASP A 90 -12.18 -8.18 -15.10
C ASP A 90 -11.94 -7.57 -16.47
N ALA A 91 -11.59 -6.30 -16.53
CA ALA A 91 -11.22 -5.63 -17.78
C ALA A 91 -9.78 -5.97 -18.21
N GLY A 92 -9.08 -6.85 -17.51
CA GLY A 92 -7.71 -7.28 -17.83
C GLY A 92 -6.65 -6.28 -17.42
N LYS A 93 -6.98 -5.32 -16.56
CA LYS A 93 -6.05 -4.26 -16.17
C LYS A 93 -5.14 -4.69 -15.03
N LYS A 94 -3.91 -4.20 -15.07
CA LYS A 94 -2.96 -4.33 -13.97
C LYS A 94 -3.22 -3.19 -12.99
N VAL A 95 -3.65 -3.54 -11.78
CA VAL A 95 -4.02 -2.57 -10.74
C VAL A 95 -2.98 -2.57 -9.65
N VAL A 96 -2.51 -1.39 -9.30
CA VAL A 96 -1.61 -1.16 -8.17
C VAL A 96 -2.36 -0.37 -7.11
N PHE A 97 -2.40 -0.89 -5.89
CA PHE A 97 -3.00 -0.21 -4.75
C PHE A 97 -1.87 0.37 -3.89
N LEU A 98 -1.81 1.68 -3.77
CA LEU A 98 -0.77 2.35 -3.00
C LEU A 98 -1.11 2.34 -1.51
N THR A 99 -0.12 2.02 -0.69
CA THR A 99 -0.26 2.05 0.76
C THR A 99 0.98 2.68 1.40
N LEU A 100 0.78 3.38 2.50
CA LEU A 100 1.88 3.97 3.26
C LEU A 100 2.75 2.85 3.84
N GLY A 101 4.04 3.10 3.95
CA GLY A 101 4.97 2.13 4.51
C GLY A 101 5.04 0.86 3.68
N ASP A 102 4.63 -0.24 4.28
CA ASP A 102 4.64 -1.58 3.70
C ASP A 102 3.23 -2.18 3.72
N PRO A 103 2.78 -2.84 2.64
CA PRO A 103 1.41 -3.36 2.57
C PRO A 103 1.11 -4.49 3.56
N THR A 104 2.13 -5.06 4.19
CA THR A 104 1.93 -6.13 5.17
C THR A 104 1.85 -5.65 6.62
N ILE A 105 2.07 -4.34 6.85
CA ILE A 105 2.13 -3.78 8.20
C ILE A 105 1.04 -2.73 8.39
N TYR A 106 0.01 -3.05 9.19
CA TYR A 106 -1.11 -2.16 9.52
C TYR A 106 -1.77 -1.53 8.29
N SER A 107 -1.83 -2.29 7.20
CA SER A 107 -2.40 -1.79 5.96
C SER A 107 -3.83 -2.27 5.75
N THR A 108 -4.70 -1.35 5.32
CA THR A 108 -6.07 -1.68 4.93
C THR A 108 -6.12 -2.51 3.65
N PHE A 109 -5.05 -2.51 2.86
CA PHE A 109 -4.96 -3.32 1.64
C PHE A 109 -5.21 -4.80 1.91
N SER A 110 -4.75 -5.32 3.05
CA SER A 110 -4.88 -6.75 3.37
C SER A 110 -6.34 -7.20 3.40
N TYR A 111 -7.26 -6.35 3.85
CA TYR A 111 -8.68 -6.68 3.86
C TYR A 111 -9.23 -6.82 2.44
N LEU A 112 -8.86 -5.89 1.57
CA LEU A 112 -9.25 -5.92 0.15
C LEU A 112 -8.62 -7.12 -0.56
N GLN A 113 -7.35 -7.39 -0.27
CA GLN A 113 -6.62 -8.50 -0.85
C GLN A 113 -7.30 -9.84 -0.56
N ARG A 114 -7.72 -10.06 0.68
CA ARG A 114 -8.40 -11.29 1.08
C ARG A 114 -9.72 -11.50 0.33
N ILE A 115 -10.49 -10.44 0.17
CA ILE A 115 -11.77 -10.52 -0.55
C ILE A 115 -11.51 -10.84 -2.03
N VAL A 116 -10.59 -10.12 -2.64
CA VAL A 116 -10.27 -10.28 -4.06
C VAL A 116 -9.71 -11.67 -4.34
N GLU A 117 -8.83 -12.18 -3.46
CA GLU A 117 -8.32 -13.55 -3.58
C GLU A 117 -9.41 -14.60 -3.42
N ALA A 118 -10.30 -14.40 -2.44
CA ALA A 118 -11.44 -15.33 -2.22
C ALA A 118 -12.35 -15.38 -3.45
N ASP A 119 -12.43 -14.30 -4.20
CA ASP A 119 -13.23 -14.22 -5.42
C ASP A 119 -12.48 -14.74 -6.67
N GLY A 120 -11.27 -15.28 -6.48
CA GLY A 120 -10.54 -16.00 -7.53
C GLY A 120 -9.53 -15.18 -8.33
N TYR A 121 -9.19 -13.97 -7.89
CA TYR A 121 -8.21 -13.13 -8.57
C TYR A 121 -6.81 -13.34 -7.99
N GLU A 122 -5.79 -13.11 -8.80
CA GLU A 122 -4.40 -13.15 -8.36
C GLU A 122 -3.99 -11.81 -7.77
N THR A 123 -3.26 -11.87 -6.67
CA THR A 123 -2.75 -10.67 -5.97
C THR A 123 -1.28 -10.84 -5.60
N GLY A 124 -0.64 -9.73 -5.28
CA GLY A 124 0.72 -9.73 -4.78
C GLY A 124 1.00 -8.49 -3.95
N CYS A 125 2.17 -8.45 -3.34
CA CYS A 125 2.63 -7.32 -2.53
C CYS A 125 4.03 -6.93 -2.93
N VAL A 126 4.29 -5.63 -2.89
CA VAL A 126 5.63 -5.06 -3.07
C VAL A 126 6.00 -4.36 -1.76
N SER A 127 7.08 -4.80 -1.13
CA SER A 127 7.53 -4.25 0.15
C SER A 127 7.87 -2.78 0.07
N GLY A 128 7.66 -2.10 1.18
CA GLY A 128 8.07 -0.71 1.37
C GLY A 128 8.70 -0.54 2.75
N ILE A 129 9.24 0.63 3.02
CA ILE A 129 9.88 0.94 4.30
C ILE A 129 8.80 1.42 5.28
N PRO A 130 8.59 0.72 6.41
CA PRO A 130 7.64 1.18 7.41
C PRO A 130 8.18 2.36 8.21
N SER A 131 7.27 3.15 8.78
CA SER A 131 7.64 4.39 9.48
C SER A 131 8.61 4.18 10.64
N PHE A 132 8.46 3.08 11.39
CA PHE A 132 9.35 2.82 12.53
C PHE A 132 10.79 2.55 12.08
N CYS A 133 11.02 1.93 10.93
CA CYS A 133 12.37 1.75 10.38
C CYS A 133 12.96 3.09 9.95
N ALA A 134 12.18 3.93 9.29
CA ALA A 134 12.63 5.25 8.87
C ALA A 134 12.96 6.15 10.07
N THR A 135 12.15 6.07 11.13
CA THR A 135 12.39 6.82 12.37
C THR A 135 13.67 6.35 13.04
N ALA A 136 13.88 5.04 13.15
CA ALA A 136 15.08 4.47 13.72
C ALA A 136 16.34 4.94 12.96
N ALA A 137 16.27 4.95 11.64
CA ALA A 137 17.38 5.43 10.81
C ALA A 137 17.66 6.91 11.04
N ARG A 138 16.62 7.73 11.19
CA ARG A 138 16.79 9.18 11.43
C ARG A 138 17.46 9.51 12.75
N ILE A 139 17.22 8.72 13.77
CA ILE A 139 17.84 8.92 15.10
C ILE A 139 19.10 8.09 15.28
N ASN A 140 19.51 7.33 14.24
CA ASN A 140 20.69 6.45 14.25
C ASN A 140 20.65 5.40 15.38
N GLU A 141 19.45 4.87 15.66
CA GLU A 141 19.25 3.85 16.68
C GLU A 141 18.68 2.58 16.07
N PRO A 142 19.26 1.41 16.31
CA PRO A 142 18.66 0.17 15.84
C PRO A 142 17.41 -0.16 16.64
N LEU A 143 16.41 -0.75 15.96
CA LEU A 143 15.21 -1.27 16.64
C LEU A 143 15.52 -2.58 17.34
N VAL A 144 16.40 -3.40 16.76
CA VAL A 144 16.80 -4.70 17.27
C VAL A 144 18.27 -4.88 17.01
N GLU A 145 19.00 -5.37 18.00
CA GLU A 145 20.42 -5.67 17.88
C GLU A 145 20.68 -7.16 18.08
N PHE A 146 21.74 -7.67 17.42
CA PHE A 146 22.20 -9.01 17.68
C PHE A 146 23.17 -9.02 18.85
N THR A 147 22.96 -9.95 19.79
CA THR A 147 23.88 -10.24 20.87
C THR A 147 24.14 -11.74 20.83
N PHE A 148 25.39 -12.15 20.59
CA PHE A 148 25.78 -13.57 20.48
C PHE A 148 24.97 -14.34 19.43
N GLY A 149 24.59 -13.70 18.31
CA GLY A 149 23.83 -14.32 17.24
C GLY A 149 22.31 -14.32 17.43
N GLU A 150 21.83 -13.77 18.53
CA GLU A 150 20.40 -13.62 18.78
C GLU A 150 19.97 -12.15 18.70
N PRO A 151 18.78 -11.88 18.15
CA PRO A 151 18.30 -10.50 18.12
C PRO A 151 17.99 -10.01 19.53
N ALA A 152 18.48 -8.82 19.87
CA ALA A 152 18.15 -8.18 21.14
C ALA A 152 16.69 -7.67 21.09
N PRO A 153 15.98 -7.63 22.23
CA PRO A 153 14.65 -7.05 22.26
C PRO A 153 14.71 -5.55 21.94
N ILE A 154 13.61 -5.04 21.40
CA ILE A 154 13.48 -3.62 21.11
C ILE A 154 13.66 -2.84 22.40
N GLN A 155 14.63 -1.91 22.40
CA GLN A 155 14.86 -1.08 23.57
C GLN A 155 13.78 0.00 23.65
N LYS A 156 13.12 0.06 24.82
CA LYS A 156 12.20 1.16 25.11
C LYS A 156 13.05 2.36 25.49
N GLN A 157 12.98 3.41 24.71
CA GLN A 157 13.58 4.67 25.13
C GLN A 157 12.74 5.27 26.25
N SER A 158 13.37 5.53 27.33
CA SER A 158 12.79 6.25 28.44
C SER A 158 12.75 7.74 28.17
#